data_9cc3236628cdc66ae5f63eaad32d4a26
#
_entry.id   9cc3236628cdc66ae5f63eaad32d4a26
#
_cell.length_a   1.000
_cell.length_b   1.000
_cell.length_c   1.000
_cell.angle_alpha   90.00
_cell.angle_beta   90.00
_cell.angle_gamma   90.00
#
_symmetry.space_group_name_H-M   'P 1'
#
loop_
_entity.id
_entity.type
_entity.pdbx_description
1 polymer ?
#
loop_
_entity_poly.entity_id
_entity_poly.type
_entity_poly.pdbx_seq_one_letter_code
_entity_poly.pdbx_strand_id
1 'polypeptide(L)'
;MELDLLTAISPIDGRYRGKTDALAAYFSEFALIKYRVQVEVEYFITLCELPLPQLKGVNKDVFETLRNIYRNFSEYAVPVPSVSLSSLKFTCCDAL
;
A
#
# COMPACT_ATOMS: atom_id res chain seq x y z
N MET A 1 14.63 -6.68 -21.69
CA MET A 1 15.33 -7.76 -20.94
C MET A 1 14.36 -8.41 -19.99
N GLU A 2 14.34 -9.72 -19.96
CA GLU A 2 13.55 -10.42 -18.95
C GLU A 2 14.21 -10.29 -17.57
N LEU A 3 13.42 -10.31 -16.52
CA LEU A 3 13.93 -10.21 -15.15
C LEU A 3 14.54 -11.53 -14.70
N ASP A 4 15.85 -11.52 -14.47
CA ASP A 4 16.59 -12.63 -13.88
C ASP A 4 17.71 -12.10 -12.98
N LEU A 5 18.54 -12.99 -12.45
CA LEU A 5 19.63 -12.61 -11.55
C LEU A 5 20.65 -11.68 -12.22
N LEU A 6 20.82 -11.82 -13.53
CA LEU A 6 21.78 -11.02 -14.30
C LEU A 6 21.21 -9.67 -14.71
N THR A 7 19.92 -9.61 -15.01
CA THR A 7 19.24 -8.42 -15.54
C THR A 7 18.55 -7.59 -14.46
N ALA A 8 18.52 -8.02 -13.20
CA ALA A 8 18.00 -7.24 -12.09
C ALA A 8 18.74 -5.91 -11.98
N ILE A 9 18.02 -4.88 -11.56
CA ILE A 9 18.56 -3.50 -11.47
C ILE A 9 19.73 -3.41 -10.50
N SER A 10 19.75 -4.24 -9.47
CA SER A 10 20.78 -4.24 -8.43
C SER A 10 21.13 -5.67 -8.04
N PRO A 11 22.39 -5.94 -7.65
CA PRO A 11 22.77 -7.22 -7.05
C PRO A 11 21.91 -7.58 -5.82
N ILE A 12 21.40 -6.61 -5.10
CA ILE A 12 20.52 -6.82 -3.94
C ILE A 12 19.22 -7.52 -4.38
N ASP A 13 18.64 -7.11 -5.49
CA ASP A 13 17.40 -7.69 -6.02
C ASP A 13 17.65 -8.88 -6.97
N GLY A 14 18.88 -9.11 -7.37
CA GLY A 14 19.30 -10.24 -8.19
C GLY A 14 20.02 -11.29 -7.35
N ARG A 15 21.35 -11.21 -7.34
CA ARG A 15 22.25 -12.17 -6.72
C ARG A 15 21.94 -12.45 -5.25
N TYR A 16 21.59 -11.41 -4.49
CA TYR A 16 21.36 -11.48 -3.04
C TYR A 16 19.88 -11.52 -2.66
N ARG A 17 18.98 -11.68 -3.62
CA ARG A 17 17.54 -11.68 -3.37
C ARG A 17 17.14 -12.69 -2.28
N GLY A 18 17.74 -13.88 -2.27
CA GLY A 18 17.47 -14.89 -1.25
C GLY A 18 17.81 -14.47 0.18
N LYS A 19 18.78 -13.55 0.33
CA LYS A 19 19.16 -13.01 1.65
C LYS A 19 18.34 -11.79 2.05
N THR A 20 17.80 -11.07 1.09
CA THR A 20 17.06 -9.82 1.32
C THR A 20 15.54 -9.99 1.16
N ASP A 21 15.07 -11.19 0.89
CA ASP A 21 13.66 -11.46 0.61
C ASP A 21 12.72 -11.03 1.73
N ALA A 22 13.15 -11.21 2.98
CA ALA A 22 12.38 -10.78 4.15
C ALA A 22 12.11 -9.26 4.17
N LEU A 23 12.97 -8.47 3.52
CA LEU A 23 12.81 -7.01 3.43
C LEU A 23 11.71 -6.60 2.44
N ALA A 24 11.28 -7.51 1.56
CA ALA A 24 10.23 -7.22 0.59
C ALA A 24 8.91 -6.82 1.26
N ALA A 25 8.65 -7.34 2.46
CA ALA A 25 7.46 -6.97 3.23
C ALA A 25 7.46 -5.52 3.72
N TYR A 26 8.61 -4.83 3.64
CA TYR A 26 8.79 -3.46 4.14
C TYR A 26 9.21 -2.46 3.06
N PHE A 27 9.97 -2.88 2.06
CA PHE A 27 10.61 -1.96 1.11
C PHE A 27 10.22 -2.19 -0.35
N SER A 28 9.45 -3.22 -0.66
CA SER A 28 8.95 -3.45 -2.02
C SER A 28 7.87 -2.45 -2.40
N GLU A 29 7.56 -2.35 -3.67
CA GLU A 29 6.41 -1.56 -4.16
C GLU A 29 5.10 -2.03 -3.52
N PHE A 30 4.95 -3.34 -3.36
CA PHE A 30 3.82 -3.92 -2.63
C PHE A 30 3.72 -3.38 -1.20
N ALA A 31 4.83 -3.39 -0.47
CA ALA A 31 4.89 -2.87 0.89
C ALA A 31 4.59 -1.37 0.95
N LEU A 32 5.12 -0.61 0.00
CA LEU A 32 4.87 0.82 -0.10
C LEU A 32 3.38 1.11 -0.28
N ILE A 33 2.71 0.39 -1.16
CA ILE A 33 1.27 0.53 -1.39
C ILE A 33 0.48 0.13 -0.14
N LYS A 34 0.84 -0.99 0.47
CA LYS A 34 0.19 -1.47 1.70
C LYS A 34 0.26 -0.45 2.82
N TYR A 35 1.43 0.13 3.08
CA TYR A 35 1.61 1.12 4.13
C TYR A 35 0.91 2.44 3.82
N ARG A 36 0.83 2.83 2.55
CA ARG A 36 0.01 3.99 2.15
C ARG A 36 -1.46 3.77 2.45
N VAL A 37 -1.99 2.60 2.12
CA VAL A 37 -3.39 2.25 2.44
C VAL A 37 -3.60 2.28 3.95
N GLN A 38 -2.68 1.73 4.72
CA GLN A 38 -2.74 1.77 6.18
C GLN A 38 -2.81 3.20 6.72
N VAL A 39 -1.94 4.08 6.25
CA VAL A 39 -1.91 5.48 6.67
C VAL A 39 -3.23 6.18 6.33
N GLU A 40 -3.75 5.98 5.13
CA GLU A 40 -5.02 6.57 4.70
C GLU A 40 -6.20 6.10 5.56
N VAL A 41 -6.26 4.81 5.85
CA VAL A 41 -7.33 4.23 6.69
C VAL A 41 -7.26 4.79 8.11
N GLU A 42 -6.09 4.77 8.73
CA GLU A 42 -5.93 5.26 10.12
C GLU A 42 -6.17 6.77 10.20
N TYR A 43 -5.75 7.52 9.19
CA TYR A 43 -6.01 8.96 9.11
C TYR A 43 -7.52 9.24 9.02
N PHE A 44 -8.23 8.52 8.16
CA PHE A 44 -9.69 8.66 8.02
C PHE A 44 -10.40 8.34 9.35
N ILE A 45 -10.01 7.25 10.01
CA ILE A 45 -10.57 6.86 11.30
C ILE A 45 -10.32 7.95 12.34
N THR A 46 -9.12 8.52 12.38
CA THR A 46 -8.77 9.61 13.28
C THR A 46 -9.64 10.85 13.02
N LEU A 47 -9.88 11.19 11.75
CA LEU A 47 -10.77 12.28 11.39
C LEU A 47 -12.21 12.03 11.86
N CYS A 48 -12.68 10.79 11.77
CA CYS A 48 -14.02 10.40 12.24
C CYS A 48 -14.15 10.47 13.77
N GLU A 49 -13.06 10.26 14.49
CA GLU A 49 -13.03 10.37 15.96
C GLU A 49 -13.02 11.82 16.43
N LEU A 50 -12.58 12.74 15.60
CA LEU A 50 -12.69 14.17 15.87
C LEU A 50 -14.16 14.62 15.75
N PRO A 51 -14.61 15.58 16.56
CA PRO A 51 -16.01 16.04 16.49
C PRO A 51 -16.25 16.97 15.29
N LEU A 52 -16.00 16.44 14.09
CA LEU A 52 -16.25 17.18 12.85
C LEU A 52 -17.69 17.00 12.40
N PRO A 53 -18.44 18.10 12.10
CA PRO A 53 -19.82 18.01 11.68
C PRO A 53 -20.03 17.20 10.40
N GLN A 54 -19.08 17.23 9.49
CA GLN A 54 -19.14 16.55 8.20
C GLN A 54 -19.09 15.03 8.32
N LEU A 55 -18.53 14.51 9.41
CA LEU A 55 -18.29 13.07 9.61
C LEU A 55 -19.18 12.45 10.68
N LYS A 56 -20.17 13.19 11.20
CA LYS A 56 -21.07 12.70 12.26
C LYS A 56 -21.92 11.49 11.83
N GLY A 57 -22.16 11.33 10.54
CA GLY A 57 -22.97 10.23 9.99
C GLY A 57 -22.22 8.93 9.77
N VAL A 58 -20.91 8.88 10.06
CA VAL A 58 -20.11 7.67 9.80
C VAL A 58 -20.30 6.68 10.95
N ASN A 59 -20.69 5.46 10.59
CA ASN A 59 -20.85 4.38 11.55
C ASN A 59 -19.48 3.81 11.94
N LYS A 60 -19.23 3.67 13.23
CA LYS A 60 -17.97 3.13 13.78
C LYS A 60 -17.72 1.67 13.40
N ASP A 61 -18.75 0.91 13.04
CA ASP A 61 -18.61 -0.47 12.60
C ASP A 61 -17.78 -0.60 11.32
N VAL A 62 -17.77 0.45 10.50
CA VAL A 62 -16.96 0.53 9.27
C VAL A 62 -15.46 0.55 9.57
N PHE A 63 -15.06 1.02 10.73
CA PHE A 63 -13.64 1.14 11.09
C PHE A 63 -12.91 -0.20 11.09
N GLU A 64 -13.52 -1.22 11.63
CA GLU A 64 -12.91 -2.56 11.65
C GLU A 64 -12.82 -3.15 10.24
N THR A 65 -13.84 -2.93 9.42
CA THR A 65 -13.83 -3.32 8.01
C THR A 65 -12.68 -2.64 7.24
N LEU A 66 -12.50 -1.35 7.46
CA LEU A 66 -11.42 -0.59 6.85
C LEU A 66 -10.03 -1.08 7.30
N ARG A 67 -9.87 -1.37 8.59
CA ARG A 67 -8.62 -1.93 9.12
C ARG A 67 -8.29 -3.29 8.53
N ASN A 68 -9.29 -4.11 8.29
CA ASN A 68 -9.10 -5.42 7.67
C ASN A 68 -8.58 -5.33 6.24
N ILE A 69 -8.83 -4.23 5.54
CA ILE A 69 -8.31 -4.00 4.18
C ILE A 69 -6.78 -4.05 4.17
N TYR A 70 -6.12 -3.31 5.04
CA TYR A 70 -4.65 -3.32 5.07
C TYR A 70 -4.06 -4.51 5.85
N ARG A 71 -4.78 -5.06 6.83
CA ARG A 71 -4.33 -6.26 7.56
C ARG A 71 -4.27 -7.48 6.67
N ASN A 72 -5.26 -7.63 5.79
CA ASN A 72 -5.37 -8.74 4.84
C ASN A 72 -4.88 -8.37 3.45
N PHE A 73 -4.06 -7.34 3.34
CA PHE A 73 -3.54 -6.87 2.07
C PHE A 73 -2.67 -7.94 1.42
N SER A 74 -2.99 -8.30 0.18
CA SER A 74 -2.29 -9.34 -0.55
C SER A 74 -1.84 -8.84 -1.92
N GLU A 75 -0.91 -9.52 -2.55
CA GLU A 75 -0.44 -9.21 -3.90
C GLU A 75 -1.57 -9.19 -4.92
N TYR A 76 -2.61 -9.99 -4.71
CA TYR A 76 -3.78 -10.05 -5.58
C TYR A 76 -4.71 -8.86 -5.42
N ALA A 77 -4.60 -8.12 -4.32
CA ALA A 77 -5.39 -6.92 -4.09
C ALA A 77 -4.86 -5.72 -4.87
N VAL A 78 -3.63 -5.79 -5.33
CA VAL A 78 -3.03 -4.77 -6.20
C VAL A 78 -3.36 -5.14 -7.65
N PRO A 79 -4.23 -4.38 -8.32
CA PRO A 79 -4.49 -4.64 -9.74
C PRO A 79 -3.24 -4.33 -10.55
N VAL A 80 -2.44 -5.33 -10.79
CA VAL A 80 -1.37 -5.29 -11.79
C VAL A 80 -1.97 -5.98 -12.99
N PRO A 81 -2.06 -5.43 -14.15
CA PRO A 81 -1.08 -4.69 -14.92
C PRO A 81 -1.63 -3.55 -15.81
N SER A 82 -2.83 -3.12 -15.63
CA SER A 82 -3.45 -2.16 -16.55
C SER A 82 -3.45 -0.72 -16.05
N VAL A 83 -3.08 -0.51 -14.80
CA VAL A 83 -2.95 0.83 -14.24
C VAL A 83 -1.46 1.15 -14.21
N SER A 84 -1.05 2.09 -15.06
CA SER A 84 0.33 2.57 -15.01
C SER A 84 0.61 3.08 -13.59
N LEU A 85 1.76 2.71 -13.04
CA LEU A 85 2.25 3.20 -11.75
C LEU A 85 2.16 4.73 -11.61
N SER A 86 2.12 5.45 -12.72
CA SER A 86 1.90 6.89 -12.78
C SER A 86 0.50 7.30 -12.34
N SER A 87 -0.54 6.52 -12.64
CA SER A 87 -1.92 6.84 -12.21
C SER A 87 -2.11 6.65 -10.69
N LEU A 88 -1.49 5.63 -10.09
CA LEU A 88 -1.50 5.42 -8.64
C LEU A 88 -0.73 6.51 -7.89
N LYS A 89 0.38 6.98 -8.46
CA LYS A 89 1.13 8.11 -7.91
C LYS A 89 0.33 9.41 -7.92
N PHE A 90 -0.44 9.65 -8.97
CA PHE A 90 -1.26 10.85 -9.10
C PHE A 90 -2.37 10.91 -8.05
N THR A 91 -3.02 9.79 -7.78
CA THR A 91 -4.13 9.74 -6.83
C THR A 91 -3.67 9.96 -5.38
N CYS A 92 -2.48 9.50 -5.03
CA CYS A 92 -1.91 9.73 -3.68
C CYS A 92 -1.34 11.14 -3.49
N CYS A 93 -0.85 11.79 -4.54
CA CYS A 93 -0.29 13.14 -4.44
C CYS A 93 -1.36 14.22 -4.49
N ASP A 94 -2.47 13.98 -5.19
CA ASP A 94 -3.59 14.93 -5.26
C ASP A 94 -4.46 14.91 -3.99
N ALA A 95 -4.35 13.89 -3.14
CA ALA A 95 -5.04 13.80 -1.86
C ALA A 95 -4.30 14.51 -0.72
N LEU A 96 -3.09 14.96 -0.96
CA LEU A 96 -2.27 15.75 -0.04
C LEU A 96 -2.18 17.20 -0.51
#